data_8796dcbd970f580dafe3df5af3288fee
#
_entry.id   8796dcbd970f580dafe3df5af3288fee
#
_cell.length_a   1.000
_cell.length_b   1.000
_cell.length_c   1.000
_cell.angle_alpha   90.00
_cell.angle_beta   90.00
_cell.angle_gamma   90.00
#
_symmetry.space_group_name_H-M   'P 1'
#
loop_
_entity.id
_entity.type
_entity.pdbx_description
1 polymer ?
#
loop_
_entity_poly.entity_id
_entity_poly.type
_entity_poly.pdbx_seq_one_letter_code
_entity_poly.pdbx_strand_id
1 'polypeptide(L)'
;MKIEDRNTLNVLLDRYGTLLTPSQSEIMMDYCAYDLSLSEIAESRSISRAAVEDAIKKAIKKLVNYEENIKLEDLKKRLSKALKEKDLDKLEEEINGI
;
A
#
# COMPACT_ATOMS: atom_id res chain seq x y z
N MET A 1 8.47 -1.54 8.50
CA MET A 1 8.80 -0.42 7.59
C MET A 1 8.21 0.87 8.14
N LYS A 2 9.04 1.86 8.34
CA LYS A 2 8.53 3.17 8.77
C LYS A 2 8.05 3.93 7.55
N ILE A 3 6.76 4.08 7.42
CA ILE A 3 6.18 4.93 6.39
C ILE A 3 5.75 6.22 7.06
N GLU A 4 6.70 7.12 7.25
CA GLU A 4 6.44 8.46 7.75
C GLU A 4 6.40 9.48 6.61
N ASP A 5 6.82 9.06 5.42
CA ASP A 5 6.83 9.89 4.23
C ASP A 5 5.43 9.95 3.61
N ARG A 6 4.79 11.11 3.72
CA ARG A 6 3.47 11.34 3.16
C ARG A 6 3.42 11.16 1.64
N ASN A 7 4.51 11.46 0.94
CA ASN A 7 4.56 11.24 -0.51
C ASN A 7 4.43 9.76 -0.86
N THR A 8 5.13 8.90 -0.12
CA THR A 8 5.01 7.45 -0.30
C THR A 8 3.60 6.97 0.00
N LEU A 9 2.99 7.45 1.08
CA LEU A 9 1.61 7.11 1.42
C LEU A 9 0.63 7.56 0.36
N ASN A 10 0.81 8.76 -0.21
CA ASN A 10 -0.03 9.24 -1.30
C ASN A 10 0.05 8.35 -2.54
N VAL A 11 1.25 7.90 -2.89
CA VAL A 11 1.44 6.97 -4.02
C VAL A 11 0.72 5.65 -3.77
N LEU A 12 0.85 5.08 -2.58
CA LEU A 12 0.18 3.84 -2.22
C LEU A 12 -1.35 4.01 -2.20
N LEU A 13 -1.81 5.14 -1.70
CA LEU A 13 -3.24 5.45 -1.66
C LEU A 13 -3.84 5.60 -3.06
N ASP A 14 -3.12 6.24 -4.00
CA ASP A 14 -3.53 6.33 -5.39
C ASP A 14 -3.66 4.95 -6.03
N ARG A 15 -2.73 4.06 -5.75
CA ARG A 15 -2.73 2.71 -6.33
C ARG A 15 -3.78 1.80 -5.72
N TYR A 16 -3.92 1.82 -4.42
CA TYR A 16 -4.67 0.79 -3.66
C TYR A 16 -5.80 1.34 -2.80
N GLY A 17 -6.04 2.64 -2.81
CA GLY A 17 -7.05 3.26 -1.94
C GLY A 17 -8.45 2.68 -2.12
N THR A 18 -8.80 2.27 -3.34
CA THR A 18 -10.10 1.65 -3.63
C THR A 18 -10.29 0.29 -2.99
N LEU A 19 -9.20 -0.34 -2.52
CA LEU A 19 -9.24 -1.62 -1.82
C LEU A 19 -9.41 -1.47 -0.30
N LEU A 20 -9.34 -0.24 0.19
CA LEU A 20 -9.63 0.08 1.59
C LEU A 20 -11.14 0.17 1.81
N THR A 21 -11.58 0.05 3.07
CA THR A 21 -12.96 0.37 3.40
C THR A 21 -13.21 1.86 3.12
N PRO A 22 -14.47 2.28 2.83
CA PRO A 22 -14.75 3.71 2.63
C PRO A 22 -14.26 4.59 3.78
N SER A 23 -14.48 4.16 5.03
CA SER A 23 -14.02 4.90 6.20
C SER A 23 -12.50 5.04 6.26
N GLN A 24 -11.76 3.96 6.01
CA GLN A 24 -10.29 3.98 5.99
C GLN A 24 -9.78 4.89 4.87
N SER A 25 -10.37 4.79 3.68
CA SER A 25 -9.98 5.60 2.53
C SER A 25 -10.18 7.09 2.81
N GLU A 26 -11.32 7.47 3.37
CA GLU A 26 -11.62 8.86 3.69
C GLU A 26 -10.67 9.43 4.75
N ILE A 27 -10.40 8.67 5.81
CA ILE A 27 -9.47 9.09 6.87
C ILE A 27 -8.05 9.23 6.30
N MET A 28 -7.62 8.32 5.45
CA MET A 28 -6.31 8.41 4.79
C MET A 28 -6.22 9.62 3.87
N MET A 29 -7.28 9.97 3.16
CA MET A 29 -7.32 11.18 2.34
C MET A 29 -7.21 12.43 3.20
N ASP A 30 -7.92 12.50 4.32
CA ASP A 30 -7.83 13.62 5.25
C ASP A 30 -6.39 13.80 5.74
N TYR A 31 -5.75 12.71 6.10
CA TYR A 31 -4.39 12.73 6.64
C TYR A 31 -3.32 13.05 5.59
N CYS A 32 -3.39 12.38 4.44
CA CYS A 32 -2.33 12.44 3.42
C CYS A 32 -2.54 13.56 2.40
N ALA A 33 -3.76 13.72 1.90
CA ALA A 33 -4.05 14.68 0.84
C ALA A 33 -4.39 16.07 1.38
N TYR A 34 -5.16 16.13 2.45
CA TYR A 34 -5.61 17.41 3.02
C TYR A 34 -4.78 17.88 4.21
N ASP A 35 -3.79 17.10 4.59
CA ASP A 35 -2.83 17.45 5.65
C ASP A 35 -3.48 17.80 6.99
N LEU A 36 -4.56 17.13 7.32
CA LEU A 36 -5.24 17.34 8.60
C LEU A 36 -4.50 16.64 9.74
N SER A 37 -4.54 17.25 10.93
CA SER A 37 -4.02 16.60 12.13
C SER A 37 -4.96 15.50 12.61
N LEU A 38 -4.46 14.59 13.44
CA LEU A 38 -5.29 13.53 14.03
C LEU A 38 -6.47 14.10 14.79
N SER A 39 -6.25 15.19 15.52
CA SER A 39 -7.29 15.87 16.30
C SER A 39 -8.36 16.50 15.39
N GLU A 40 -7.93 17.13 14.30
CA GLU A 40 -8.85 17.70 13.30
C GLU A 40 -9.72 16.64 12.65
N ILE A 41 -9.13 15.50 12.29
CA ILE A 41 -9.86 14.38 11.71
C ILE A 41 -10.87 13.82 12.72
N ALA A 42 -10.44 13.62 13.97
CA ALA A 42 -11.30 13.09 15.03
C ALA A 42 -12.51 14.00 15.26
N GLU A 43 -12.29 15.30 15.33
CA GLU A 43 -13.36 16.28 15.51
C GLU A 43 -14.31 16.30 14.30
N SER A 44 -13.75 16.38 13.11
CA SER A 44 -14.52 16.42 11.86
C SER A 44 -15.42 15.19 11.68
N ARG A 45 -14.97 14.03 12.11
CA ARG A 45 -15.70 12.76 11.92
C ARG A 45 -16.42 12.28 13.17
N SER A 46 -16.38 13.04 14.23
CA SER A 46 -17.03 12.73 15.52
C SER A 46 -16.61 11.36 16.08
N ILE A 47 -15.31 11.08 16.00
CA ILE A 47 -14.69 9.87 16.58
C ILE A 47 -13.52 10.27 17.46
N SER A 48 -13.01 9.34 18.25
CA SER A 48 -11.86 9.61 19.11
C SER A 48 -10.56 9.71 18.31
N ARG A 49 -9.58 10.43 18.85
CA ARG A 49 -8.24 10.48 18.27
C ARG A 49 -7.62 9.08 18.19
N ALA A 50 -7.83 8.26 19.21
CA ALA A 50 -7.35 6.87 19.21
C ALA A 50 -7.96 6.05 18.07
N ALA A 51 -9.24 6.28 17.75
CA ALA A 51 -9.90 5.62 16.62
C ALA A 51 -9.29 6.06 15.29
N VAL A 52 -8.94 7.33 15.14
CA VAL A 52 -8.24 7.84 13.94
C VAL A 52 -6.88 7.18 13.79
N GLU A 53 -6.07 7.14 14.85
CA GLU A 53 -4.77 6.48 14.83
C GLU A 53 -4.87 5.01 14.43
N ASP A 54 -5.82 4.30 15.02
CA ASP A 54 -6.04 2.89 14.70
C ASP A 54 -6.43 2.69 13.24
N ALA A 55 -7.33 3.51 12.72
CA ALA A 55 -7.75 3.45 11.33
C ALA A 55 -6.58 3.70 10.37
N ILE A 56 -5.73 4.68 10.66
CA ILE A 56 -4.54 4.97 9.85
C ILE A 56 -3.55 3.81 9.88
N LYS A 57 -3.25 3.27 11.05
CA LYS A 57 -2.33 2.13 11.18
C LYS A 57 -2.82 0.90 10.40
N LYS A 58 -4.10 0.59 10.50
CA LYS A 58 -4.70 -0.53 9.77
C LYS A 58 -4.68 -0.29 8.26
N ALA A 59 -4.99 0.92 7.81
CA ALA A 59 -4.95 1.28 6.40
C ALA A 59 -3.54 1.17 5.82
N ILE A 60 -2.53 1.70 6.53
CA ILE A 60 -1.14 1.61 6.11
C ILE A 60 -0.71 0.14 5.97
N LYS A 61 -1.05 -0.68 6.94
CA LYS A 61 -0.73 -2.12 6.91
C LYS A 61 -1.32 -2.80 5.69
N LYS A 62 -2.58 -2.50 5.34
CA LYS A 62 -3.22 -3.03 4.14
C LYS A 62 -2.52 -2.55 2.86
N LEU A 63 -2.21 -1.26 2.77
CA LEU A 63 -1.55 -0.69 1.59
C LEU A 63 -0.19 -1.34 1.34
N VAL A 64 0.59 -1.52 2.40
CA VAL A 64 1.91 -2.17 2.32
C VAL A 64 1.76 -3.64 1.89
N ASN A 65 0.80 -4.35 2.44
CA ASN A 65 0.54 -5.74 2.06
C ASN A 65 0.13 -5.88 0.60
N TYR A 66 -0.71 -4.98 0.09
CA TYR A 66 -1.10 -4.99 -1.32
C TYR A 66 0.12 -4.76 -2.22
N GLU A 67 0.97 -3.79 -1.90
CA GLU A 67 2.17 -3.51 -2.69
C GLU A 67 3.11 -4.72 -2.73
N GLU A 68 3.37 -5.34 -1.60
CA GLU A 68 4.23 -6.52 -1.51
C GLU A 68 3.67 -7.71 -2.28
N ASN A 69 2.38 -7.97 -2.18
CA ASN A 69 1.73 -9.08 -2.87
C ASN A 69 1.73 -8.88 -4.39
N ILE A 70 1.52 -7.67 -4.88
CA ILE A 70 1.54 -7.37 -6.32
C ILE A 70 2.93 -7.53 -6.89
N LYS A 71 3.97 -7.09 -6.18
CA LYS A 71 5.36 -7.33 -6.59
C LYS A 71 5.67 -8.82 -6.70
N LEU A 72 5.21 -9.62 -5.75
CA LEU A 72 5.40 -11.06 -5.76
C LEU A 72 4.70 -11.72 -6.94
N GLU A 73 3.47 -11.33 -7.25
CA GLU A 73 2.72 -11.84 -8.40
C GLU A 73 3.40 -11.51 -9.72
N ASP A 74 3.94 -10.30 -9.85
CA ASP A 74 4.69 -9.90 -11.03
C ASP A 74 5.93 -10.78 -11.24
N LEU A 75 6.68 -11.05 -10.17
CA LEU A 75 7.82 -11.94 -10.20
C LEU A 75 7.43 -13.37 -10.64
N LYS A 76 6.35 -13.90 -10.08
CA LYS A 76 5.83 -15.22 -10.45
C LYS A 76 5.48 -15.29 -11.93
N LYS A 77 4.85 -14.26 -12.47
CA LYS A 77 4.51 -14.19 -13.91
C LYS A 77 5.75 -14.20 -14.79
N ARG A 78 6.79 -13.45 -14.41
CA ARG A 78 8.04 -13.41 -15.17
C ARG A 78 8.74 -14.77 -15.17
N LEU A 79 8.81 -15.44 -14.03
CA LEU A 79 9.39 -16.77 -13.91
C LEU A 79 8.62 -17.81 -14.74
N SER A 80 7.30 -17.77 -14.67
CA SER A 80 6.44 -18.67 -15.43
C SER A 80 6.62 -18.50 -16.94
N LYS A 81 6.73 -17.25 -17.40
CA LYS A 81 6.98 -16.93 -18.80
C LYS A 81 8.33 -17.49 -19.25
N ALA A 82 9.38 -17.31 -18.46
CA ALA A 82 10.72 -17.82 -18.76
C ALA A 82 10.71 -19.34 -18.89
N LEU A 83 10.00 -20.05 -18.02
CA LEU A 83 9.86 -21.51 -18.09
C LEU A 83 9.14 -21.95 -19.37
N LYS A 84 8.07 -21.26 -19.76
CA LYS A 84 7.31 -21.57 -20.97
C LYS A 84 8.15 -21.40 -22.24
N GLU A 85 8.98 -20.38 -22.26
CA GLU A 85 9.85 -20.08 -23.39
C GLU A 85 11.08 -21.02 -23.43
N LYS A 86 11.29 -21.84 -22.39
CA LYS A 86 12.47 -22.70 -22.22
C LYS A 86 13.78 -21.91 -22.35
N ASP A 87 13.75 -20.68 -21.93
CA ASP A 87 14.89 -19.78 -21.93
C ASP A 87 15.60 -19.86 -20.58
N LEU A 88 16.54 -20.79 -20.49
CA LEU A 88 17.28 -21.02 -19.25
C LEU A 88 18.12 -19.82 -18.83
N ASP A 89 18.68 -19.09 -19.81
CA ASP A 89 19.48 -17.90 -19.52
C ASP A 89 18.63 -16.81 -18.89
N LYS A 90 17.45 -16.60 -19.44
CA LYS A 90 16.48 -15.63 -18.91
C LYS A 90 15.99 -16.02 -17.52
N LEU A 91 15.72 -17.30 -17.29
CA LEU A 91 15.32 -17.83 -16.01
C LEU A 91 16.43 -17.62 -14.96
N GLU A 92 17.68 -17.87 -15.35
CA GLU A 92 18.83 -17.64 -14.50
C GLU A 92 18.96 -16.17 -14.12
N GLU A 93 18.79 -15.25 -15.06
CA GLU A 93 18.79 -13.81 -14.79
C GLU A 93 17.71 -13.41 -13.79
N GLU A 94 16.50 -13.93 -13.94
CA GLU A 94 15.38 -13.62 -13.03
C GLU A 94 15.66 -14.16 -11.61
N ILE A 95 16.26 -15.32 -11.49
CA ILE A 95 16.65 -15.90 -10.21
C ILE A 95 17.77 -15.09 -9.57
N ASN A 96 18.79 -14.71 -10.33
CA ASN A 96 19.92 -13.94 -9.82
C ASN A 96 19.53 -12.49 -9.47
N GLY A 97 18.47 -11.98 -10.04
CA GLY A 97 17.95 -10.65 -9.76
C GLY A 97 17.06 -10.54 -8.52
N ILE A 98 16.83 -11.64 -7.84
CA ILE A 98 15.96 -11.68 -6.65
C ILE A 98 16.69 -11.26 -5.37
#